data_de1eff568418986f4dc1232a5490b4ed
#
_entry.id   de1eff568418986f4dc1232a5490b4ed
#
_cell.length_a   1.000
_cell.length_b   1.000
_cell.length_c   1.000
_cell.angle_alpha   90.00
_cell.angle_beta   90.00
_cell.angle_gamma   90.00
#
_symmetry.space_group_name_H-M   'P 1'
#
loop_
_entity.id
_entity.type
_entity.pdbx_description
1 polymer ?
#
loop_
_entity_poly.entity_id
_entity_poly.type
_entity_poly.pdbx_seq_one_letter_code
_entity_poly.pdbx_strand_id
1 'polypeptide(L)'
;FKAGESLKSGSSGSIKFKLWEGEVSDPINDNRFIGMFEIRGSDFDDGVIAAGAELVCEYEVLDSGNIQLEVSVPSISGSFKSGRNYYSSQEGKIDYSNQAKNIQEQSEHTLERLEEMASKVDDPRLEQAREKLEQAGTIKSDEADPETAKQAMDNVQEAKRLLALTRKEHLKDIRQLELDRAVDFFEKTVRQHARPTEATSFDNLVKTAQRAIENNSSDFESHLDDLRGRNFMILWRQDWFVIERFKWLAQDVYLFPDAREHAQLVAIGVEALKANDIDKLRAVVVNLDSIRIGSVGDDDMMAGANIVRS
;
A
#
# COMPACT_ATOMS: atom_id res chain seq x y z
N PHE A 1 17.19 -6.79 1.73
CA PHE A 1 16.57 -5.56 1.21
C PHE A 1 17.64 -4.56 0.76
N LYS A 2 17.20 -3.47 0.12
CA LYS A 2 18.10 -2.37 -0.26
C LYS A 2 17.47 -1.03 0.12
N ALA A 3 18.30 -0.08 0.56
CA ALA A 3 17.84 1.28 0.84
C ALA A 3 17.35 1.96 -0.47
N GLY A 4 16.14 2.50 -0.49
CA GLY A 4 15.60 3.23 -1.63
C GLY A 4 16.21 4.62 -1.79
N GLU A 5 16.56 5.25 -0.67
CA GLU A 5 17.14 6.59 -0.58
C GLU A 5 18.36 6.61 0.34
N SER A 6 19.16 7.68 0.22
CA SER A 6 20.31 7.86 1.09
C SER A 6 19.89 8.52 2.41
N LEU A 7 20.32 7.97 3.54
CA LEU A 7 20.11 8.50 4.88
C LEU A 7 21.45 8.90 5.50
N LYS A 8 21.61 10.19 5.83
CA LYS A 8 22.83 10.72 6.46
C LYS A 8 22.64 10.81 7.97
N SER A 9 23.69 10.46 8.72
CA SER A 9 23.78 10.69 10.16
C SER A 9 23.41 12.12 10.54
N GLY A 10 22.61 12.29 11.60
CA GLY A 10 22.14 13.58 12.10
C GLY A 10 21.12 14.30 11.20
N SER A 11 20.70 13.71 10.06
CA SER A 11 19.64 14.29 9.24
C SER A 11 18.25 14.03 9.82
N SER A 12 17.26 14.80 9.39
CA SER A 12 15.84 14.60 9.72
C SER A 12 15.17 13.50 8.89
N GLY A 13 15.89 12.87 7.96
CA GLY A 13 15.35 11.78 7.13
C GLY A 13 15.25 10.46 7.90
N SER A 14 14.54 9.50 7.32
CA SER A 14 14.39 8.16 7.87
C SER A 14 14.21 7.10 6.78
N ILE A 15 14.56 5.85 7.10
CA ILE A 15 14.23 4.66 6.31
C ILE A 15 13.12 3.92 7.08
N LYS A 16 11.99 3.66 6.41
CA LYS A 16 10.79 3.08 7.03
C LYS A 16 10.55 1.67 6.50
N PHE A 17 10.27 0.74 7.40
CA PHE A 17 9.93 -0.65 7.12
C PHE A 17 8.48 -0.88 7.55
N LYS A 18 7.61 -1.14 6.59
CA LYS A 18 6.22 -1.53 6.86
C LYS A 18 6.17 -3.04 7.08
N LEU A 19 5.59 -3.46 8.19
CA LEU A 19 5.51 -4.86 8.61
C LEU A 19 4.10 -5.39 8.37
N TRP A 20 4.03 -6.54 7.72
CA TRP A 20 2.79 -7.18 7.34
C TRP A 20 2.80 -8.64 7.79
N GLU A 21 1.66 -9.11 8.29
CA GLU A 21 1.40 -10.51 8.61
C GLU A 21 0.54 -11.14 7.52
N GLY A 22 0.98 -12.26 6.96
CA GLY A 22 0.25 -13.00 5.94
C GLY A 22 1.17 -13.80 5.02
N GLU A 23 0.67 -14.15 3.85
CA GLU A 23 1.40 -14.95 2.88
C GLU A 23 2.23 -14.06 1.94
N VAL A 24 3.50 -14.43 1.73
CA VAL A 24 4.42 -13.69 0.84
C VAL A 24 3.93 -13.69 -0.61
N SER A 25 3.21 -14.75 -1.01
CA SER A 25 2.66 -14.89 -2.36
C SER A 25 1.39 -14.08 -2.61
N ASP A 26 0.79 -13.52 -1.57
CA ASP A 26 -0.45 -12.76 -1.70
C ASP A 26 -0.13 -11.27 -1.93
N PRO A 27 -1.01 -10.51 -2.59
CA PRO A 27 -0.86 -9.07 -2.69
C PRO A 27 -0.69 -8.43 -1.30
N ILE A 28 0.22 -7.47 -1.18
CA ILE A 28 0.58 -6.90 0.12
C ILE A 28 -0.63 -6.32 0.88
N ASN A 29 -1.61 -5.77 0.15
CA ASN A 29 -2.83 -5.19 0.72
C ASN A 29 -3.82 -6.26 1.23
N ASP A 30 -3.62 -7.54 0.89
CA ASP A 30 -4.40 -8.66 1.42
C ASP A 30 -3.85 -9.16 2.75
N ASN A 31 -2.61 -8.78 3.06
CA ASN A 31 -1.97 -9.06 4.34
C ASN A 31 -2.39 -8.04 5.40
N ARG A 32 -2.24 -8.42 6.67
CA ARG A 32 -2.55 -7.56 7.81
C ARG A 32 -1.37 -6.66 8.12
N PHE A 33 -1.57 -5.34 8.10
CA PHE A 33 -0.56 -4.40 8.59
C PHE A 33 -0.42 -4.53 10.11
N ILE A 34 0.82 -4.77 10.60
CA ILE A 34 1.11 -4.96 12.03
C ILE A 34 1.96 -3.84 12.62
N GLY A 35 2.60 -3.01 11.81
CA GLY A 35 3.34 -1.87 12.29
C GLY A 35 4.38 -1.34 11.34
N MET A 36 5.08 -0.31 11.79
CA MET A 36 6.17 0.33 11.06
C MET A 36 7.39 0.47 11.96
N PHE A 37 8.54 0.01 11.46
CA PHE A 37 9.84 0.25 12.06
C PHE A 37 10.56 1.36 11.28
N GLU A 38 11.25 2.25 11.97
CA GLU A 38 11.91 3.41 11.38
C GLU A 38 13.35 3.50 11.88
N ILE A 39 14.28 3.72 10.95
CA ILE A 39 15.67 4.10 11.23
C ILE A 39 15.80 5.57 10.85
N ARG A 40 16.12 6.42 11.78
CA ARG A 40 16.30 7.86 11.59
C ARG A 40 17.79 8.21 11.46
N GLY A 41 18.08 9.32 10.80
CA GLY A 41 19.45 9.85 10.78
C GLY A 41 20.03 10.15 12.16
N SER A 42 19.18 10.39 13.16
CA SER A 42 19.57 10.58 14.56
C SER A 42 19.94 9.29 15.29
N ASP A 43 19.67 8.12 14.73
CA ASP A 43 19.86 6.83 15.41
C ASP A 43 21.29 6.27 15.21
N PHE A 44 22.11 6.96 14.46
CA PHE A 44 23.54 6.63 14.29
C PHE A 44 24.40 7.89 14.20
N ASP A 45 25.63 7.79 14.73
CA ASP A 45 26.48 8.95 14.98
C ASP A 45 27.34 9.35 13.79
N ASP A 46 27.63 8.44 12.85
CA ASP A 46 28.53 8.70 11.73
C ASP A 46 28.14 7.91 10.46
N GLY A 47 28.48 8.45 9.31
CA GLY A 47 28.32 7.80 8.02
C GLY A 47 27.04 8.17 7.25
N VAL A 48 26.84 7.45 6.16
CA VAL A 48 25.70 7.55 5.28
C VAL A 48 25.25 6.15 4.86
N ILE A 49 24.00 5.84 5.06
CA ILE A 49 23.36 4.70 4.41
C ILE A 49 23.05 5.15 2.99
N ALA A 50 23.83 4.73 2.02
CA ALA A 50 23.66 5.13 0.62
C ALA A 50 22.40 4.47 0.01
N ALA A 51 21.76 5.13 -0.95
CA ALA A 51 20.78 4.48 -1.79
C ALA A 51 21.36 3.21 -2.43
N GLY A 52 20.62 2.10 -2.38
CA GLY A 52 21.09 0.79 -2.82
C GLY A 52 21.93 0.01 -1.78
N ALA A 53 22.25 0.59 -0.62
CA ALA A 53 22.93 -0.13 0.46
C ALA A 53 22.12 -1.34 0.92
N GLU A 54 22.80 -2.42 1.25
CA GLU A 54 22.17 -3.63 1.78
C GLU A 54 21.62 -3.41 3.17
N LEU A 55 20.39 -3.92 3.40
CA LEU A 55 19.67 -3.92 4.66
C LEU A 55 19.31 -5.37 4.98
N VAL A 56 19.88 -5.92 6.04
CA VAL A 56 19.58 -7.27 6.51
C VAL A 56 18.56 -7.18 7.62
N CYS A 57 17.36 -7.70 7.38
CA CYS A 57 16.26 -7.69 8.34
C CYS A 57 16.13 -9.09 8.96
N GLU A 58 16.27 -9.18 10.27
CA GLU A 58 16.06 -10.38 11.05
C GLU A 58 14.90 -10.14 12.01
N TYR A 59 14.05 -11.13 12.19
CA TYR A 59 12.94 -11.04 13.13
C TYR A 59 12.86 -12.30 14.00
N GLU A 60 12.42 -12.13 15.21
CA GLU A 60 12.17 -13.20 16.17
C GLU A 60 10.74 -13.11 16.67
N VAL A 61 10.03 -14.23 16.65
CA VAL A 61 8.71 -14.37 17.28
C VAL A 61 8.93 -14.99 18.66
N LEU A 62 8.67 -14.21 19.69
CA LEU A 62 8.82 -14.65 21.09
C LEU A 62 7.66 -15.58 21.49
N ASP A 63 7.83 -16.36 22.56
CA ASP A 63 6.79 -17.26 23.13
C ASP A 63 5.49 -16.52 23.47
N SER A 64 5.57 -15.23 23.75
CA SER A 64 4.42 -14.35 23.98
C SER A 64 3.64 -13.99 22.70
N GLY A 65 4.10 -14.43 21.53
CA GLY A 65 3.60 -14.01 20.23
C GLY A 65 4.13 -12.63 19.76
N ASN A 66 5.02 -12.03 20.51
CA ASN A 66 5.59 -10.73 20.20
C ASN A 66 6.66 -10.83 19.12
N ILE A 67 6.71 -9.88 18.19
CA ILE A 67 7.73 -9.83 17.15
C ILE A 67 8.75 -8.76 17.51
N GLN A 68 10.02 -9.14 17.54
CA GLN A 68 11.15 -8.23 17.56
C GLN A 68 11.81 -8.20 16.19
N LEU A 69 12.15 -7.00 15.72
CA LEU A 69 12.83 -6.78 14.46
C LEU A 69 14.22 -6.18 14.72
N GLU A 70 15.22 -6.72 14.05
CA GLU A 70 16.56 -6.16 13.99
C GLU A 70 16.93 -5.90 12.53
N VAL A 71 17.40 -4.69 12.24
CA VAL A 71 17.88 -4.31 10.91
C VAL A 71 19.36 -3.99 11.00
N SER A 72 20.18 -4.81 10.36
CA SER A 72 21.61 -4.58 10.25
C SER A 72 21.94 -3.89 8.91
N VAL A 73 22.81 -2.89 8.98
CA VAL A 73 23.28 -2.10 7.84
C VAL A 73 24.80 -2.27 7.73
N PRO A 74 25.29 -3.25 6.95
CA PRO A 74 26.72 -3.58 6.90
C PRO A 74 27.60 -2.39 6.47
N SER A 75 27.10 -1.51 5.59
CA SER A 75 27.87 -0.37 5.07
C SER A 75 28.30 0.65 6.14
N ILE A 76 27.60 0.70 7.27
CA ILE A 76 27.93 1.57 8.41
C ILE A 76 28.21 0.76 9.67
N SER A 77 28.30 -0.57 9.58
CA SER A 77 28.42 -1.50 10.72
C SER A 77 27.37 -1.25 11.81
N GLY A 78 26.18 -0.77 11.41
CA GLY A 78 25.07 -0.41 12.30
C GLY A 78 24.07 -1.55 12.44
N SER A 79 23.49 -1.69 13.63
CA SER A 79 22.37 -2.57 13.91
C SER A 79 21.31 -1.79 14.69
N PHE A 80 20.06 -1.87 14.26
CA PHE A 80 18.93 -1.14 14.79
C PHE A 80 17.86 -2.13 15.23
N LYS A 81 17.48 -2.08 16.52
CA LYS A 81 16.49 -2.99 17.08
C LYS A 81 15.19 -2.25 17.35
N SER A 82 14.07 -2.91 17.03
CA SER A 82 12.78 -2.38 17.43
C SER A 82 12.63 -2.48 18.94
N GLY A 83 12.49 -1.34 19.60
CA GLY A 83 12.10 -1.28 21.03
C GLY A 83 10.60 -1.53 21.24
N ARG A 84 9.83 -1.83 20.18
CA ARG A 84 8.39 -2.02 20.20
C ARG A 84 8.03 -3.48 19.96
N ASN A 85 6.99 -3.89 20.65
CA ASN A 85 6.35 -5.16 20.45
C ASN A 85 5.19 -4.99 19.46
N TYR A 86 5.34 -5.51 18.24
CA TYR A 86 4.36 -5.33 17.17
C TYR A 86 3.04 -6.10 17.38
N TYR A 87 3.02 -7.05 18.32
CA TYR A 87 1.82 -7.83 18.64
C TYR A 87 1.11 -7.41 19.94
N SER A 88 1.73 -6.56 20.76
CA SER A 88 1.05 -6.15 21.98
C SER A 88 0.07 -5.03 21.68
N SER A 89 -1.20 -5.42 21.60
CA SER A 89 -2.34 -4.51 21.68
C SER A 89 -2.39 -3.63 22.94
N GLN A 90 -1.38 -3.69 23.81
CA GLN A 90 -1.37 -2.98 25.10
C GLN A 90 -0.52 -1.72 25.13
N GLU A 91 0.46 -1.51 24.24
CA GLU A 91 1.32 -0.34 24.29
C GLU A 91 1.05 0.73 23.20
N GLY A 92 0.35 0.40 22.16
CA GLY A 92 -0.29 1.36 21.30
C GLY A 92 -1.77 1.09 21.40
N LYS A 93 -2.50 1.82 22.21
CA LYS A 93 -3.95 1.88 22.03
C LYS A 93 -4.15 2.29 20.58
N ILE A 94 -4.41 1.31 19.72
CA ILE A 94 -5.05 1.58 18.45
C ILE A 94 -6.33 2.27 18.88
N ASP A 95 -6.44 3.54 18.59
CA ASP A 95 -7.63 4.31 18.89
C ASP A 95 -8.74 3.78 17.99
N TYR A 96 -9.50 2.82 18.51
CA TYR A 96 -10.61 2.19 17.80
C TYR A 96 -11.73 3.18 17.48
N SER A 97 -11.75 4.37 18.09
CA SER A 97 -12.75 5.41 17.80
C SER A 97 -12.67 5.94 16.36
N ASN A 98 -11.47 5.84 15.73
CA ASN A 98 -11.28 6.17 14.31
C ASN A 98 -11.23 4.95 13.39
N GLN A 99 -11.28 3.72 13.93
CA GLN A 99 -11.14 2.50 13.13
C GLN A 99 -12.42 2.12 12.39
N ALA A 100 -13.59 2.51 12.85
CA ALA A 100 -14.83 2.18 12.17
C ALA A 100 -14.82 2.68 10.71
N LYS A 101 -14.33 3.89 10.47
CA LYS A 101 -14.17 4.43 9.12
C LYS A 101 -13.18 3.62 8.29
N ASN A 102 -12.04 3.26 8.88
CA ASN A 102 -11.03 2.41 8.23
C ASN A 102 -11.61 1.02 7.88
N ILE A 103 -12.37 0.41 8.80
CA ILE A 103 -13.03 -0.87 8.58
C ILE A 103 -14.05 -0.78 7.45
N GLN A 104 -14.90 0.26 7.45
CA GLN A 104 -15.88 0.48 6.39
C GLN A 104 -15.22 0.61 5.02
N GLU A 105 -14.18 1.45 4.90
CA GLU A 105 -13.50 1.65 3.62
C GLU A 105 -12.70 0.42 3.17
N GLN A 106 -12.04 -0.30 4.08
CA GLN A 106 -11.43 -1.56 3.73
C GLN A 106 -12.47 -2.61 3.29
N SER A 107 -13.64 -2.60 3.91
CA SER A 107 -14.76 -3.47 3.54
C SER A 107 -15.28 -3.14 2.14
N GLU A 108 -15.56 -1.86 1.86
CA GLU A 108 -16.01 -1.38 0.55
C GLU A 108 -15.00 -1.70 -0.55
N HIS A 109 -13.74 -1.36 -0.34
CA HIS A 109 -12.68 -1.65 -1.30
C HIS A 109 -12.48 -3.15 -1.56
N THR A 110 -12.58 -3.98 -0.50
CA THR A 110 -12.47 -5.44 -0.65
C THR A 110 -13.71 -6.00 -1.35
N LEU A 111 -14.90 -5.42 -1.14
CA LEU A 111 -16.14 -5.79 -1.81
C LEU A 111 -16.08 -5.49 -3.32
N GLU A 112 -15.55 -4.32 -3.72
CA GLU A 112 -15.33 -4.00 -5.13
C GLU A 112 -14.43 -5.02 -5.82
N ARG A 113 -13.33 -5.40 -5.19
CA ARG A 113 -12.43 -6.45 -5.71
C ARG A 113 -13.13 -7.80 -5.80
N LEU A 114 -13.95 -8.15 -4.82
CA LEU A 114 -14.76 -9.37 -4.83
C LEU A 114 -15.71 -9.38 -6.02
N GLU A 115 -16.42 -8.29 -6.29
CA GLU A 115 -17.36 -8.18 -7.40
C GLU A 115 -16.66 -8.32 -8.77
N GLU A 116 -15.48 -7.74 -8.89
CA GLU A 116 -14.66 -7.94 -10.08
C GLU A 116 -14.27 -9.40 -10.28
N MET A 117 -13.79 -10.07 -9.22
CA MET A 117 -13.46 -11.49 -9.29
C MET A 117 -14.70 -12.33 -9.62
N ALA A 118 -15.84 -12.06 -9.00
CA ALA A 118 -17.11 -12.74 -9.26
C ALA A 118 -17.62 -12.56 -10.70
N SER A 119 -17.23 -11.47 -11.37
CA SER A 119 -17.54 -11.28 -12.79
C SER A 119 -16.81 -12.25 -13.73
N LYS A 120 -15.74 -12.89 -13.24
CA LYS A 120 -14.86 -13.77 -14.06
C LYS A 120 -14.86 -15.22 -13.57
N VAL A 121 -15.05 -15.45 -12.30
CA VAL A 121 -14.97 -16.79 -11.69
C VAL A 121 -16.19 -17.05 -10.82
N ASP A 122 -16.67 -18.30 -10.86
CA ASP A 122 -17.76 -18.79 -9.99
C ASP A 122 -17.12 -19.65 -8.89
N ASP A 123 -17.02 -19.09 -7.68
CA ASP A 123 -16.40 -19.75 -6.54
C ASP A 123 -17.21 -19.46 -5.27
N PRO A 124 -17.64 -20.50 -4.52
CA PRO A 124 -18.46 -20.32 -3.32
C PRO A 124 -17.79 -19.51 -2.21
N ARG A 125 -16.46 -19.39 -2.22
CA ARG A 125 -15.70 -18.56 -1.28
C ARG A 125 -15.99 -17.06 -1.47
N LEU A 126 -16.38 -16.64 -2.68
CA LEU A 126 -16.73 -15.24 -2.94
C LEU A 126 -18.02 -14.85 -2.21
N GLU A 127 -19.02 -15.74 -2.15
CA GLU A 127 -20.25 -15.48 -1.39
C GLU A 127 -19.97 -15.43 0.11
N GLN A 128 -19.14 -16.34 0.63
CA GLN A 128 -18.72 -16.31 2.04
C GLN A 128 -17.95 -15.01 2.39
N ALA A 129 -17.08 -14.56 1.49
CA ALA A 129 -16.37 -13.30 1.66
C ALA A 129 -17.32 -12.10 1.64
N ARG A 130 -18.33 -12.10 0.76
CA ARG A 130 -19.37 -11.06 0.68
C ARG A 130 -20.11 -10.91 2.01
N GLU A 131 -20.61 -12.03 2.57
CA GLU A 131 -21.30 -12.02 3.86
C GLU A 131 -20.44 -11.42 4.98
N LYS A 132 -19.13 -11.73 4.99
CA LYS A 132 -18.19 -11.17 5.96
C LYS A 132 -18.01 -9.67 5.81
N LEU A 133 -17.89 -9.19 4.57
CA LEU A 133 -17.71 -7.76 4.28
C LEU A 133 -18.97 -6.95 4.58
N GLU A 134 -20.15 -7.48 4.26
CA GLU A 134 -21.41 -6.85 4.61
C GLU A 134 -21.56 -6.70 6.12
N GLN A 135 -21.24 -7.76 6.89
CA GLN A 135 -21.22 -7.69 8.35
C GLN A 135 -20.25 -6.64 8.89
N ALA A 136 -19.04 -6.57 8.32
CA ALA A 136 -18.03 -5.60 8.73
C ALA A 136 -18.46 -4.16 8.38
N GLY A 137 -19.05 -3.94 7.21
CA GLY A 137 -19.50 -2.63 6.74
C GLY A 137 -20.65 -2.01 7.55
N THR A 138 -21.36 -2.82 8.36
CA THR A 138 -22.45 -2.29 9.22
C THR A 138 -21.97 -1.58 10.47
N ILE A 139 -20.66 -1.58 10.76
CA ILE A 139 -20.11 -0.92 11.94
C ILE A 139 -20.38 0.58 11.91
N LYS A 140 -20.93 1.12 13.00
CA LYS A 140 -21.19 2.57 13.13
C LYS A 140 -20.02 3.26 13.83
N SER A 141 -19.60 4.40 13.31
CA SER A 141 -18.40 5.12 13.77
C SER A 141 -18.47 5.64 15.20
N ASP A 142 -19.68 5.87 15.72
CA ASP A 142 -19.93 6.51 17.02
C ASP A 142 -20.36 5.54 18.13
N GLU A 143 -20.61 4.25 17.81
CA GLU A 143 -21.12 3.25 18.76
C GLU A 143 -20.22 2.01 18.89
N ALA A 144 -19.10 1.93 18.15
CA ALA A 144 -18.30 0.73 18.15
C ALA A 144 -17.43 0.64 19.41
N ASP A 145 -17.80 -0.27 20.30
CA ASP A 145 -16.88 -0.72 21.35
C ASP A 145 -15.67 -1.46 20.70
N PRO A 146 -14.53 -1.53 21.41
CA PRO A 146 -13.31 -2.12 20.87
C PRO A 146 -13.45 -3.58 20.41
N GLU A 147 -14.35 -4.34 21.01
CA GLU A 147 -14.56 -5.75 20.67
C GLU A 147 -15.35 -5.88 19.36
N THR A 148 -16.38 -5.07 19.19
CA THR A 148 -17.16 -4.98 17.93
C THR A 148 -16.26 -4.54 16.76
N ALA A 149 -15.43 -3.52 16.97
CA ALA A 149 -14.48 -3.08 15.96
C ALA A 149 -13.45 -4.15 15.59
N LYS A 150 -12.94 -4.89 16.58
CA LYS A 150 -12.04 -6.01 16.36
C LYS A 150 -12.72 -7.12 15.54
N GLN A 151 -13.94 -7.51 15.91
CA GLN A 151 -14.68 -8.54 15.19
C GLN A 151 -14.97 -8.13 13.73
N ALA A 152 -15.33 -6.87 13.50
CA ALA A 152 -15.52 -6.35 12.14
C ALA A 152 -14.21 -6.39 11.33
N MET A 153 -13.07 -6.02 11.92
CA MET A 153 -11.77 -6.12 11.28
C MET A 153 -11.39 -7.59 10.99
N ASP A 154 -11.66 -8.50 11.93
CA ASP A 154 -11.41 -9.95 11.72
C ASP A 154 -12.25 -10.49 10.55
N ASN A 155 -13.49 -10.00 10.37
CA ASN A 155 -14.32 -10.33 9.21
C ASN A 155 -13.71 -9.82 7.89
N VAL A 156 -13.18 -8.59 7.87
CA VAL A 156 -12.47 -8.05 6.68
C VAL A 156 -11.24 -8.90 6.35
N GLN A 157 -10.44 -9.27 7.36
CA GLN A 157 -9.26 -10.11 7.15
C GLN A 157 -9.62 -11.51 6.64
N GLU A 158 -10.68 -12.11 7.19
CA GLU A 158 -11.14 -13.41 6.69
C GLU A 158 -11.67 -13.34 5.25
N ALA A 159 -12.37 -12.26 4.88
CA ALA A 159 -12.78 -12.02 3.51
C ALA A 159 -11.56 -11.91 2.57
N LYS A 160 -10.55 -11.13 2.94
CA LYS A 160 -9.30 -11.02 2.17
C LYS A 160 -8.61 -12.38 2.00
N ARG A 161 -8.59 -13.21 3.05
CA ARG A 161 -8.04 -14.56 2.99
C ARG A 161 -8.82 -15.45 2.01
N LEU A 162 -10.15 -15.35 1.99
CA LEU A 162 -10.98 -16.09 1.04
C LEU A 162 -10.72 -15.65 -0.40
N LEU A 163 -10.56 -14.34 -0.65
CA LEU A 163 -10.19 -13.82 -1.97
C LEU A 163 -8.81 -14.32 -2.41
N ALA A 164 -7.82 -14.35 -1.51
CA ALA A 164 -6.49 -14.88 -1.81
C ALA A 164 -6.54 -16.37 -2.17
N LEU A 165 -7.35 -17.18 -1.49
CA LEU A 165 -7.57 -18.59 -1.82
C LEU A 165 -8.26 -18.75 -3.17
N THR A 166 -9.28 -17.95 -3.47
CA THR A 166 -9.94 -17.94 -4.79
C THR A 166 -8.95 -17.55 -5.89
N ARG A 167 -8.10 -16.54 -5.65
CA ARG A 167 -7.03 -16.14 -6.58
C ARG A 167 -6.07 -17.31 -6.88
N LYS A 168 -5.66 -18.06 -5.89
CA LYS A 168 -4.77 -19.23 -6.07
C LYS A 168 -5.43 -20.32 -6.92
N GLU A 169 -6.71 -20.57 -6.71
CA GLU A 169 -7.47 -21.58 -7.47
C GLU A 169 -7.71 -21.17 -8.93
N HIS A 170 -8.03 -19.90 -9.15
CA HIS A 170 -8.37 -19.33 -10.45
C HIS A 170 -7.27 -18.39 -10.97
N LEU A 171 -6.01 -18.73 -10.70
CA LEU A 171 -4.87 -17.83 -10.89
C LEU A 171 -4.78 -17.23 -12.30
N LYS A 172 -5.05 -18.01 -13.33
CA LYS A 172 -4.96 -17.56 -14.73
C LYS A 172 -6.02 -16.53 -15.06
N ASP A 173 -7.26 -16.76 -14.65
CA ASP A 173 -8.40 -15.88 -14.95
C ASP A 173 -8.28 -14.57 -14.18
N ILE A 174 -7.82 -14.62 -12.92
CA ILE A 174 -7.59 -13.44 -12.11
C ILE A 174 -6.40 -12.61 -12.61
N ARG A 175 -5.30 -13.25 -13.00
CA ARG A 175 -4.17 -12.55 -13.63
C ARG A 175 -4.58 -11.85 -14.93
N GLN A 176 -5.47 -12.48 -15.73
CA GLN A 176 -6.00 -11.85 -16.93
C GLN A 176 -6.84 -10.63 -16.58
N LEU A 177 -7.70 -10.71 -15.56
CA LEU A 177 -8.48 -9.58 -15.06
C LEU A 177 -7.60 -8.42 -14.61
N GLU A 178 -6.55 -8.71 -13.82
CA GLU A 178 -5.58 -7.71 -13.34
C GLU A 178 -4.83 -7.03 -14.50
N LEU A 179 -4.44 -7.80 -15.52
CA LEU A 179 -3.78 -7.26 -16.71
C LEU A 179 -4.74 -6.38 -17.52
N ASP A 180 -5.95 -6.88 -17.81
CA ASP A 180 -6.97 -6.17 -18.57
C ASP A 180 -7.27 -4.81 -17.93
N ARG A 181 -7.34 -4.77 -16.60
CA ARG A 181 -7.56 -3.54 -15.83
C ARG A 181 -6.40 -2.55 -15.97
N ALA A 182 -5.16 -3.01 -15.83
CA ALA A 182 -3.99 -2.14 -15.98
C ALA A 182 -3.90 -1.56 -17.41
N VAL A 183 -4.26 -2.36 -18.43
CA VAL A 183 -4.31 -1.94 -19.83
C VAL A 183 -5.45 -0.94 -20.04
N ASP A 184 -6.65 -1.22 -19.54
CA ASP A 184 -7.81 -0.35 -19.68
C ASP A 184 -7.56 1.03 -19.07
N PHE A 185 -6.95 1.06 -17.87
CA PHE A 185 -6.54 2.31 -17.24
C PHE A 185 -5.51 3.07 -18.08
N PHE A 186 -4.51 2.38 -18.63
CA PHE A 186 -3.54 3.01 -19.52
C PHE A 186 -4.23 3.62 -20.74
N GLU A 187 -5.09 2.86 -21.42
CA GLU A 187 -5.75 3.31 -22.66
C GLU A 187 -6.67 4.51 -22.41
N LYS A 188 -7.48 4.47 -21.35
CA LYS A 188 -8.48 5.49 -21.07
C LYS A 188 -7.90 6.77 -20.47
N THR A 189 -6.85 6.64 -19.65
CA THR A 189 -6.36 7.75 -18.83
C THR A 189 -4.93 8.16 -19.14
N VAL A 190 -4.02 7.19 -19.25
CA VAL A 190 -2.58 7.48 -19.24
C VAL A 190 -2.03 7.76 -20.63
N ARG A 191 -2.49 7.04 -21.65
CA ARG A 191 -1.95 7.08 -23.04
C ARG A 191 -1.85 8.49 -23.60
N GLN A 192 -2.82 9.35 -23.35
CA GLN A 192 -2.83 10.74 -23.80
C GLN A 192 -1.68 11.59 -23.23
N HIS A 193 -1.08 11.17 -22.10
CA HIS A 193 0.03 11.83 -21.44
C HIS A 193 1.38 11.13 -21.69
N ALA A 194 1.34 9.95 -22.32
CA ALA A 194 2.52 9.15 -22.62
C ALA A 194 3.26 9.69 -23.85
N ARG A 195 4.59 9.63 -23.80
CA ARG A 195 5.42 9.83 -25.01
C ARG A 195 5.29 8.60 -25.91
N PRO A 196 5.48 8.72 -27.24
CA PRO A 196 5.37 7.58 -28.15
C PRO A 196 6.23 6.38 -27.76
N THR A 197 7.45 6.62 -27.26
CA THR A 197 8.35 5.57 -26.77
C THR A 197 7.85 4.88 -25.52
N GLU A 198 7.19 5.61 -24.63
CA GLU A 198 6.61 5.07 -23.39
C GLU A 198 5.38 4.19 -23.71
N ALA A 199 4.52 4.67 -24.62
CA ALA A 199 3.38 3.89 -25.10
C ALA A 199 3.83 2.57 -25.76
N THR A 200 4.82 2.64 -26.67
CA THR A 200 5.39 1.43 -27.31
C THR A 200 5.99 0.47 -26.26
N SER A 201 6.70 1.02 -25.26
CA SER A 201 7.30 0.23 -24.20
C SER A 201 6.25 -0.42 -23.29
N PHE A 202 5.14 0.28 -23.01
CA PHE A 202 3.99 -0.27 -22.28
C PHE A 202 3.35 -1.42 -23.07
N ASP A 203 3.03 -1.22 -24.36
CA ASP A 203 2.44 -2.23 -25.23
C ASP A 203 3.31 -3.51 -25.33
N ASN A 204 4.63 -3.36 -25.33
CA ASN A 204 5.54 -4.51 -25.34
C ASN A 204 5.55 -5.26 -23.99
N LEU A 205 5.47 -4.53 -22.88
CA LEU A 205 5.41 -5.13 -21.55
C LEU A 205 4.08 -5.87 -21.35
N VAL A 206 2.95 -5.35 -21.86
CA VAL A 206 1.66 -6.05 -21.88
C VAL A 206 1.78 -7.41 -22.59
N LYS A 207 2.44 -7.46 -23.76
CA LYS A 207 2.66 -8.73 -24.46
C LYS A 207 3.51 -9.71 -23.65
N THR A 208 4.46 -9.20 -22.87
CA THR A 208 5.31 -10.04 -21.99
C THR A 208 4.50 -10.57 -20.82
N ALA A 209 3.70 -9.73 -20.17
CA ALA A 209 2.78 -10.12 -19.10
C ALA A 209 1.75 -11.17 -19.60
N GLN A 210 1.18 -10.99 -20.80
CA GLN A 210 0.28 -11.95 -21.39
C GLN A 210 0.91 -13.32 -21.59
N ARG A 211 2.15 -13.38 -22.07
CA ARG A 211 2.89 -14.64 -22.20
C ARG A 211 3.18 -15.28 -20.84
N ALA A 212 3.44 -14.48 -19.80
CA ALA A 212 3.63 -14.98 -18.45
C ALA A 212 2.36 -15.65 -17.92
N ILE A 213 1.15 -15.11 -18.21
CA ILE A 213 -0.13 -15.74 -17.89
C ILE A 213 -0.27 -17.08 -18.63
N GLU A 214 -0.02 -17.09 -19.96
CA GLU A 214 -0.16 -18.28 -20.80
C GLU A 214 0.75 -19.43 -20.33
N ASN A 215 1.97 -19.09 -19.91
CA ASN A 215 2.98 -20.03 -19.43
C ASN A 215 2.91 -20.31 -17.91
N ASN A 216 1.94 -19.72 -17.21
CA ASN A 216 1.81 -19.77 -15.74
C ASN A 216 3.13 -19.42 -15.02
N SER A 217 3.86 -18.39 -15.53
CA SER A 217 5.13 -17.93 -14.97
C SER A 217 4.91 -17.12 -13.68
N SER A 218 5.82 -17.27 -12.72
CA SER A 218 5.89 -16.42 -11.52
C SER A 218 6.32 -14.97 -11.81
N ASP A 219 6.76 -14.67 -13.05
CA ASP A 219 7.21 -13.33 -13.41
C ASP A 219 6.04 -12.37 -13.70
N PHE A 220 4.80 -12.91 -13.79
CA PHE A 220 3.62 -12.10 -14.08
C PHE A 220 3.46 -10.94 -13.10
N GLU A 221 3.55 -11.20 -11.80
CA GLU A 221 3.40 -10.20 -10.75
C GLU A 221 4.40 -9.05 -10.92
N SER A 222 5.65 -9.37 -11.23
CA SER A 222 6.69 -8.35 -11.52
C SER A 222 6.35 -7.52 -12.76
N HIS A 223 5.84 -8.15 -13.82
CA HIS A 223 5.43 -7.42 -15.02
C HIS A 223 4.22 -6.51 -14.77
N LEU A 224 3.27 -6.96 -13.96
CA LEU A 224 2.12 -6.17 -13.57
C LEU A 224 2.54 -4.94 -12.75
N ASP A 225 3.45 -5.12 -11.79
CA ASP A 225 4.00 -4.01 -11.01
C ASP A 225 4.78 -3.01 -11.88
N ASP A 226 5.53 -3.50 -12.88
CA ASP A 226 6.19 -2.64 -13.86
C ASP A 226 5.19 -1.84 -14.71
N LEU A 227 4.06 -2.44 -15.12
CA LEU A 227 2.98 -1.74 -15.84
C LEU A 227 2.37 -0.63 -14.97
N ARG A 228 2.06 -0.95 -13.71
CA ARG A 228 1.54 0.00 -12.72
C ARG A 228 2.52 1.14 -12.46
N GLY A 229 3.80 0.80 -12.25
CA GLY A 229 4.86 1.79 -12.07
C GLY A 229 5.00 2.74 -13.26
N ARG A 230 4.87 2.25 -14.51
CA ARG A 230 4.89 3.10 -15.71
C ARG A 230 3.70 4.04 -15.77
N ASN A 231 2.49 3.55 -15.49
CA ASN A 231 1.29 4.37 -15.41
C ASN A 231 1.50 5.52 -14.40
N PHE A 232 1.96 5.17 -13.20
CA PHE A 232 2.24 6.16 -12.16
C PHE A 232 3.28 7.20 -12.61
N MET A 233 4.41 6.79 -13.17
CA MET A 233 5.47 7.69 -13.59
C MET A 233 5.05 8.65 -14.72
N ILE A 234 4.17 8.21 -15.61
CA ILE A 234 3.61 9.07 -16.67
C ILE A 234 2.68 10.12 -16.07
N LEU A 235 1.77 9.72 -15.19
CA LEU A 235 0.84 10.61 -14.51
C LEU A 235 1.55 11.54 -13.52
N TRP A 236 2.60 11.06 -12.86
CA TRP A 236 3.38 11.85 -11.90
C TRP A 236 3.96 13.13 -12.49
N ARG A 237 4.16 13.20 -13.78
CA ARG A 237 4.62 14.40 -14.49
C ARG A 237 3.52 15.46 -14.65
N GLN A 238 2.26 15.07 -14.43
CA GLN A 238 1.11 15.95 -14.61
C GLN A 238 0.79 16.68 -13.30
N ASP A 239 0.76 18.00 -13.32
CA ASP A 239 0.50 18.79 -12.12
C ASP A 239 -0.89 18.52 -11.52
N TRP A 240 -1.90 18.30 -12.39
CA TRP A 240 -3.24 17.95 -11.93
C TRP A 240 -3.25 16.65 -11.13
N PHE A 241 -2.47 15.64 -11.55
CA PHE A 241 -2.38 14.35 -10.86
C PHE A 241 -1.77 14.50 -9.46
N VAL A 242 -0.71 15.31 -9.33
CA VAL A 242 -0.07 15.60 -8.05
C VAL A 242 -1.05 16.30 -7.10
N ILE A 243 -1.85 17.24 -7.63
CA ILE A 243 -2.86 17.97 -6.86
C ILE A 243 -3.96 17.03 -6.37
N GLU A 244 -4.52 16.20 -7.25
CA GLU A 244 -5.58 15.25 -6.89
C GLU A 244 -5.05 14.17 -5.93
N ARG A 245 -3.83 13.67 -6.15
CA ARG A 245 -3.18 12.72 -5.22
C ARG A 245 -3.01 13.34 -3.83
N PHE A 246 -2.56 14.59 -3.76
CA PHE A 246 -2.47 15.29 -2.48
C PHE A 246 -3.83 15.44 -1.78
N LYS A 247 -4.87 15.84 -2.51
CA LYS A 247 -6.22 15.98 -1.95
C LYS A 247 -6.73 14.67 -1.36
N TRP A 248 -6.53 13.57 -2.08
CA TRP A 248 -6.92 12.25 -1.62
C TRP A 248 -6.15 11.85 -0.35
N LEU A 249 -4.81 11.98 -0.34
CA LEU A 249 -3.99 11.67 0.83
C LEU A 249 -4.33 12.56 2.04
N ALA A 250 -4.78 13.79 1.82
CA ALA A 250 -5.15 14.71 2.88
C ALA A 250 -6.49 14.37 3.55
N GLN A 251 -7.39 13.65 2.86
CA GLN A 251 -8.72 13.31 3.38
C GLN A 251 -8.70 12.06 4.26
N ASP A 252 -7.82 11.10 3.97
CA ASP A 252 -7.87 9.76 4.51
C ASP A 252 -6.92 9.56 5.70
N VAL A 253 -7.16 10.31 6.79
CA VAL A 253 -6.34 10.32 8.02
C VAL A 253 -6.11 8.91 8.59
N TYR A 254 -7.10 8.01 8.46
CA TYR A 254 -7.04 6.64 8.97
C TYR A 254 -5.99 5.75 8.27
N LEU A 255 -5.53 6.14 7.09
CA LEU A 255 -4.43 5.45 6.37
C LEU A 255 -3.04 5.78 6.96
N PHE A 256 -2.97 6.63 7.98
CA PHE A 256 -1.72 7.10 8.53
C PHE A 256 -1.56 6.69 10.00
N PRO A 257 -0.46 5.97 10.36
CA PRO A 257 -0.22 5.55 11.75
C PRO A 257 -0.02 6.72 12.71
N ASP A 258 0.55 7.84 12.23
CA ASP A 258 0.76 9.05 12.99
C ASP A 258 -0.08 10.21 12.43
N ALA A 259 -1.22 10.47 13.08
CA ALA A 259 -2.12 11.56 12.70
C ALA A 259 -1.48 12.96 12.85
N ARG A 260 -0.48 13.14 13.72
CA ARG A 260 0.20 14.42 13.89
C ARG A 260 1.16 14.68 12.74
N GLU A 261 1.97 13.68 12.35
CA GLU A 261 2.86 13.78 11.21
C GLU A 261 2.06 14.02 9.93
N HIS A 262 0.94 13.28 9.74
CA HIS A 262 0.01 13.51 8.64
C HIS A 262 -0.50 14.95 8.62
N ALA A 263 -1.04 15.47 9.72
CA ALA A 263 -1.57 16.83 9.79
C ALA A 263 -0.52 17.90 9.48
N GLN A 264 0.73 17.70 9.91
CA GLN A 264 1.85 18.60 9.61
C GLN A 264 2.16 18.62 8.10
N LEU A 265 2.25 17.44 7.47
CA LEU A 265 2.51 17.33 6.04
C LEU A 265 1.35 17.92 5.21
N VAL A 266 0.11 17.67 5.62
CA VAL A 266 -1.07 18.27 4.97
C VAL A 266 -1.05 19.79 5.07
N ALA A 267 -0.70 20.37 6.23
CA ALA A 267 -0.58 21.82 6.36
C ALA A 267 0.48 22.41 5.42
N ILE A 268 1.64 21.75 5.29
CA ILE A 268 2.71 22.17 4.34
C ILE A 268 2.20 22.07 2.90
N GLY A 269 1.47 21.01 2.55
CA GLY A 269 0.91 20.81 1.21
C GLY A 269 -0.17 21.85 0.85
N VAL A 270 -1.02 22.22 1.80
CA VAL A 270 -2.02 23.30 1.61
C VAL A 270 -1.34 24.63 1.32
N GLU A 271 -0.26 24.97 2.03
CA GLU A 271 0.51 26.18 1.75
C GLU A 271 1.22 26.12 0.38
N ALA A 272 1.75 24.96 -0.01
CA ALA A 272 2.32 24.76 -1.33
C ALA A 272 1.26 24.95 -2.44
N LEU A 273 0.05 24.41 -2.26
CA LEU A 273 -1.08 24.62 -3.19
C LEU A 273 -1.46 26.11 -3.31
N LYS A 274 -1.58 26.84 -2.20
CA LYS A 274 -1.89 28.28 -2.20
C LYS A 274 -0.82 29.09 -2.92
N ALA A 275 0.44 28.68 -2.79
CA ALA A 275 1.59 29.32 -3.45
C ALA A 275 1.76 28.86 -4.91
N ASN A 276 0.97 27.90 -5.39
CA ASN A 276 1.13 27.22 -6.69
C ASN A 276 2.54 26.62 -6.86
N ASP A 277 3.13 26.15 -5.76
CA ASP A 277 4.44 25.48 -5.71
C ASP A 277 4.27 23.98 -5.87
N ILE A 278 4.20 23.52 -7.11
CA ILE A 278 3.95 22.10 -7.43
C ILE A 278 5.15 21.23 -7.04
N ASP A 279 6.38 21.73 -7.10
CA ASP A 279 7.55 20.93 -6.73
C ASP A 279 7.58 20.64 -5.22
N LYS A 280 7.25 21.65 -4.42
CA LYS A 280 7.05 21.45 -2.98
C LYS A 280 5.89 20.51 -2.68
N LEU A 281 4.78 20.61 -3.43
CA LEU A 281 3.64 19.72 -3.30
C LEU A 281 4.02 18.27 -3.62
N ARG A 282 4.83 18.02 -4.67
CA ARG A 282 5.37 16.69 -5.00
C ARG A 282 6.16 16.10 -3.84
N ALA A 283 7.04 16.90 -3.23
CA ALA A 283 7.80 16.44 -2.06
C ALA A 283 6.88 16.06 -0.88
N VAL A 284 5.81 16.83 -0.65
CA VAL A 284 4.81 16.51 0.38
C VAL A 284 4.07 15.21 0.06
N VAL A 285 3.64 15.01 -1.19
CA VAL A 285 2.96 13.77 -1.61
C VAL A 285 3.87 12.55 -1.42
N VAL A 286 5.14 12.64 -1.80
CA VAL A 286 6.12 11.56 -1.57
C VAL A 286 6.24 11.23 -0.07
N ASN A 287 6.33 12.24 0.79
CA ASN A 287 6.39 12.03 2.23
C ASN A 287 5.10 11.40 2.77
N LEU A 288 3.92 11.86 2.34
CA LEU A 288 2.64 11.26 2.72
C LEU A 288 2.56 9.79 2.28
N ASP A 289 2.90 9.48 1.03
CA ASP A 289 2.91 8.10 0.53
C ASP A 289 3.89 7.20 1.32
N SER A 290 5.02 7.76 1.79
CA SER A 290 6.00 7.01 2.57
C SER A 290 5.51 6.60 3.97
N ILE A 291 4.67 7.44 4.60
CA ILE A 291 4.14 7.19 5.95
C ILE A 291 2.76 6.51 5.94
N ARG A 292 2.12 6.38 4.77
CA ARG A 292 0.82 5.77 4.62
C ARG A 292 0.85 4.26 4.85
N ILE A 293 -0.19 3.69 5.46
CA ILE A 293 -0.45 2.25 5.51
C ILE A 293 -0.92 1.80 4.12
N GLY A 294 -0.42 0.67 3.65
CA GLY A 294 -0.76 0.14 2.33
C GLY A 294 0.27 0.47 1.25
N SER A 295 0.13 -0.17 0.10
CA SER A 295 0.92 0.09 -1.10
C SER A 295 0.12 0.94 -2.09
N VAL A 296 0.81 1.58 -3.01
CA VAL A 296 0.17 2.24 -4.15
C VAL A 296 -0.31 1.16 -5.12
N GLY A 297 -1.62 0.92 -5.15
CA GLY A 297 -2.27 0.01 -6.11
C GLY A 297 -2.97 0.78 -7.24
N ASP A 298 -3.56 0.05 -8.19
CA ASP A 298 -4.32 0.65 -9.30
C ASP A 298 -5.49 1.51 -8.80
N ASP A 299 -6.17 1.07 -7.73
CA ASP A 299 -7.28 1.78 -7.12
C ASP A 299 -6.85 3.12 -6.53
N ASP A 300 -5.69 3.12 -5.87
CA ASP A 300 -5.09 4.34 -5.34
C ASP A 300 -4.71 5.34 -6.44
N MET A 301 -4.23 4.84 -7.60
CA MET A 301 -3.94 5.70 -8.74
C MET A 301 -5.21 6.26 -9.36
N MET A 302 -6.27 5.45 -9.46
CA MET A 302 -7.57 5.89 -9.98
C MET A 302 -8.22 6.91 -9.06
N ALA A 303 -8.21 6.70 -7.74
CA ALA A 303 -8.69 7.65 -6.76
C ALA A 303 -7.92 8.99 -6.82
N GLY A 304 -6.58 8.92 -6.90
CA GLY A 304 -5.74 10.12 -7.06
C GLY A 304 -5.93 10.84 -8.40
N ALA A 305 -6.47 10.17 -9.42
CA ALA A 305 -6.84 10.77 -10.70
C ALA A 305 -8.31 11.24 -10.74
N ASN A 306 -9.04 11.17 -9.62
CA ASN A 306 -10.47 11.48 -9.53
C ASN A 306 -11.34 10.67 -10.52
N ILE A 307 -10.95 9.41 -10.76
CA ILE A 307 -11.65 8.49 -11.65
C ILE A 307 -12.56 7.62 -10.79
N VAL A 308 -13.85 7.83 -10.93
CA VAL A 308 -14.88 6.99 -10.29
C VAL A 308 -15.16 5.82 -11.23
N ARG A 309 -15.14 4.59 -10.71
CA ARG A 309 -15.62 3.43 -11.43
C ARG A 309 -17.12 3.59 -11.72
N SER A 310 -17.49 3.51 -12.96
CA SER A 310 -18.88 3.44 -13.41
C SER A 310 -19.29 1.99 -13.65
#